data_c725c1402dc45325b89baa195c5f3686
#
_entry.id   c725c1402dc45325b89baa195c5f3686
#
_cell.length_a   1.000
_cell.length_b   1.000
_cell.length_c   1.000
_cell.angle_alpha   90.00
_cell.angle_beta   90.00
_cell.angle_gamma   90.00
#
_symmetry.space_group_name_H-M   'P 1'
#
loop_
_entity.id
_entity.type
_entity.pdbx_description
1 polymer ?
#
loop_
_entity_poly.entity_id
_entity_poly.type
_entity_poly.pdbx_seq_one_letter_code
_entity_poly.pdbx_strand_id
1 'polypeptide(L)'
;MKRFCLLFAACLLYVAAGAQTLKVKRPLRVLNSIEGKMAATQRIDKAVTGKPCARLHVAIPESRSFAFEGKIEGEVDYKVGEAIVYLRPGASDITIKNARYGSFTYEFPQLLQSGKDYELVIAIDRDKVRTLVMPVV
;
A
#
# COMPACT_ATOMS: atom_id res chain seq x y z
N MET A 1 -14.10 -30.57 21.05
CA MET A 1 -13.78 -29.16 21.18
C MET A 1 -12.34 -28.84 20.87
N LYS A 2 -11.37 -29.58 21.43
CA LYS A 2 -9.95 -29.31 21.16
C LYS A 2 -9.56 -29.45 19.67
N ARG A 3 -10.16 -30.42 18.97
CA ARG A 3 -9.93 -30.64 17.53
C ARG A 3 -10.42 -29.48 16.70
N PHE A 4 -11.51 -28.86 17.11
CA PHE A 4 -12.10 -27.72 16.42
C PHE A 4 -11.20 -26.50 16.47
N CYS A 5 -10.57 -26.23 17.61
CA CYS A 5 -9.64 -25.13 17.77
C CYS A 5 -8.38 -25.30 16.92
N LEU A 6 -7.89 -26.53 16.79
CA LEU A 6 -6.73 -26.82 15.96
C LEU A 6 -6.97 -26.56 14.47
N LEU A 7 -8.14 -26.93 13.97
CA LEU A 7 -8.53 -26.67 12.58
C LEU A 7 -8.65 -25.16 12.33
N PHE A 8 -9.20 -24.42 13.26
CA PHE A 8 -9.33 -22.98 13.15
C PHE A 8 -7.96 -22.30 13.13
N ALA A 9 -7.03 -22.73 13.97
CA ALA A 9 -5.68 -22.21 13.98
C ALA A 9 -4.94 -22.47 12.65
N ALA A 10 -5.12 -23.65 12.08
CA ALA A 10 -4.52 -24.00 10.79
C ALA A 10 -5.05 -23.10 9.65
N CYS A 11 -6.34 -22.78 9.65
CA CYS A 11 -6.92 -21.86 8.68
C CYS A 11 -6.34 -20.45 8.80
N LEU A 12 -6.14 -19.96 10.01
CA LEU A 12 -5.55 -18.64 10.24
C LEU A 12 -4.11 -18.57 9.74
N LEU A 13 -3.33 -19.63 9.97
CA LEU A 13 -1.95 -19.69 9.48
C LEU A 13 -1.90 -19.69 7.94
N TYR A 14 -2.83 -20.37 7.30
CA TYR A 14 -2.90 -20.40 5.85
C TYR A 14 -3.20 -19.02 5.26
N VAL A 15 -4.12 -18.27 5.85
CA VAL A 15 -4.46 -16.91 5.43
C VAL A 15 -3.27 -15.98 5.60
N ALA A 16 -2.53 -16.08 6.69
CA ALA A 16 -1.34 -15.30 6.93
C ALA A 16 -0.25 -15.57 5.89
N ALA A 17 -0.08 -16.83 5.47
CA ALA A 17 0.89 -17.18 4.43
C ALA A 17 0.52 -16.54 3.08
N GLY A 18 -0.78 -16.47 2.73
CA GLY A 18 -1.23 -15.82 1.49
C GLY A 18 -0.93 -14.31 1.44
N ALA A 19 -0.93 -13.64 2.60
CA ALA A 19 -0.66 -12.20 2.68
C ALA A 19 0.80 -11.84 2.47
N GLN A 20 1.73 -12.82 2.37
CA GLN A 20 3.16 -12.59 2.26
C GLN A 20 3.68 -12.49 0.82
N THR A 21 2.80 -12.40 -0.18
CA THR A 21 3.20 -12.30 -1.58
C THR A 21 3.64 -10.90 -1.98
N LEU A 22 3.34 -9.90 -1.17
CA LEU A 22 3.80 -8.53 -1.34
C LEU A 22 4.86 -8.21 -0.29
N LYS A 23 5.88 -7.46 -0.68
CA LYS A 23 6.93 -7.04 0.25
C LYS A 23 7.41 -5.64 -0.06
N VAL A 24 7.91 -4.94 0.93
CA VAL A 24 8.53 -3.63 0.76
C VAL A 24 9.92 -3.82 0.18
N LYS A 25 10.14 -3.30 -1.03
CA LYS A 25 11.46 -3.31 -1.66
C LYS A 25 12.31 -2.15 -1.16
N ARG A 26 11.71 -0.97 -1.01
CA ARG A 26 12.33 0.20 -0.41
C ARG A 26 11.34 0.88 0.52
N PRO A 27 11.75 1.24 1.75
CA PRO A 27 10.84 1.89 2.69
C PRO A 27 10.46 3.29 2.22
N LEU A 28 9.46 3.85 2.88
CA LEU A 28 9.00 5.20 2.63
C LEU A 28 10.16 6.19 2.69
N ARG A 29 10.24 7.06 1.68
CA ARG A 29 11.21 8.16 1.66
C ARG A 29 10.56 9.44 1.17
N VAL A 30 11.10 10.57 1.59
CA VAL A 30 10.67 11.88 1.13
C VAL A 30 11.36 12.18 -0.19
N LEU A 31 10.58 12.63 -1.18
CA LEU A 31 11.10 13.10 -2.44
C LEU A 31 11.25 14.62 -2.38
N ASN A 32 12.34 15.13 -2.94
CA ASN A 32 12.66 16.57 -2.88
C ASN A 32 12.47 17.30 -4.19
N SER A 33 11.72 16.72 -5.13
CA SER A 33 11.44 17.39 -6.40
C SER A 33 10.48 18.56 -6.18
N ILE A 34 10.78 19.69 -6.79
CA ILE A 34 9.93 20.88 -6.73
C ILE A 34 8.57 20.58 -7.36
N GLU A 35 8.57 19.88 -8.49
CA GLU A 35 7.34 19.50 -9.20
C GLU A 35 6.43 18.63 -8.33
N GLY A 36 7.02 17.64 -7.62
CA GLY A 36 6.27 16.77 -6.73
C GLY A 36 5.66 17.51 -5.56
N LYS A 37 6.40 18.44 -4.96
CA LYS A 37 5.89 19.27 -3.87
C LYS A 37 4.76 20.18 -4.34
N MET A 38 4.89 20.78 -5.51
CA MET A 38 3.83 21.59 -6.09
C MET A 38 2.58 20.77 -6.37
N ALA A 39 2.74 19.57 -6.92
CA ALA A 39 1.62 18.68 -7.19
C ALA A 39 0.90 18.28 -5.89
N ALA A 40 1.64 18.01 -4.83
CA ALA A 40 1.07 17.68 -3.52
C ALA A 40 0.19 18.81 -2.99
N THR A 41 0.57 20.07 -3.21
CA THR A 41 -0.20 21.23 -2.72
C THR A 41 -1.49 21.48 -3.51
N GLN A 42 -1.66 20.86 -4.67
CA GLN A 42 -2.85 21.08 -5.50
C GLN A 42 -4.08 20.34 -5.00
N ARG A 43 -3.92 19.33 -4.17
CA ARG A 43 -5.05 18.62 -3.59
C ARG A 43 -5.13 18.91 -2.08
N ILE A 44 -6.26 19.45 -1.66
CA ILE A 44 -6.47 19.88 -0.28
C ILE A 44 -7.42 18.92 0.42
N ASP A 45 -7.11 18.57 1.65
CA ASP A 45 -8.01 17.83 2.53
C ASP A 45 -9.09 18.79 3.07
N LYS A 46 -10.15 18.94 2.30
CA LYS A 46 -11.24 19.87 2.66
C LYS A 46 -12.06 19.39 3.84
N ALA A 47 -12.14 18.08 4.05
CA ALA A 47 -13.07 17.51 5.01
C ALA A 47 -12.59 17.60 6.46
N VAL A 48 -11.29 17.54 6.70
CA VAL A 48 -10.74 17.41 8.05
C VAL A 48 -9.79 18.54 8.42
N THR A 49 -8.69 18.71 7.68
CA THR A 49 -7.63 19.65 8.08
C THR A 49 -7.63 20.97 7.31
N GLY A 50 -8.21 21.02 6.13
CA GLY A 50 -8.13 22.17 5.24
C GLY A 50 -6.74 22.42 4.68
N LYS A 51 -5.80 21.51 4.87
CA LYS A 51 -4.39 21.63 4.44
C LYS A 51 -4.13 20.80 3.20
N PRO A 52 -3.07 21.12 2.42
CA PRO A 52 -2.68 20.27 1.32
C PRO A 52 -2.39 18.84 1.77
N CYS A 53 -2.73 17.87 0.92
CA CYS A 53 -2.47 16.46 1.17
C CYS A 53 -0.98 16.15 1.11
N ALA A 54 -0.60 15.00 1.64
CA ALA A 54 0.66 14.35 1.32
C ALA A 54 0.45 13.55 0.04
N ARG A 55 1.43 13.56 -0.86
CA ARG A 55 1.38 12.81 -2.12
C ARG A 55 2.32 11.62 -2.03
N LEU A 56 1.79 10.42 -2.27
CA LEU A 56 2.56 9.18 -2.17
C LEU A 56 2.63 8.49 -3.53
N HIS A 57 3.85 8.26 -4.01
CA HIS A 57 4.08 7.40 -5.16
C HIS A 57 4.30 5.98 -4.65
N VAL A 58 3.39 5.08 -4.96
CA VAL A 58 3.55 3.65 -4.70
C VAL A 58 4.07 3.02 -5.97
N ALA A 59 5.36 2.75 -6.03
CA ALA A 59 5.97 2.05 -7.16
C ALA A 59 5.71 0.56 -7.00
N ILE A 60 4.92 -0.01 -7.88
CA ILE A 60 4.48 -1.39 -7.79
C ILE A 60 4.18 -1.93 -9.19
N PRO A 61 4.67 -3.15 -9.53
CA PRO A 61 4.31 -3.77 -10.82
C PRO A 61 2.81 -4.00 -10.89
N GLU A 62 2.25 -3.95 -12.08
CA GLU A 62 0.81 -4.17 -12.31
C GLU A 62 -0.06 -3.22 -11.47
N SER A 63 0.37 -1.97 -11.36
CA SER A 63 -0.23 -0.98 -10.46
C SER A 63 -1.75 -0.86 -10.56
N ARG A 64 -2.29 -0.99 -11.76
CA ARG A 64 -3.74 -0.85 -12.01
C ARG A 64 -4.58 -1.98 -11.43
N SER A 65 -3.96 -3.10 -11.08
CA SER A 65 -4.65 -4.23 -10.46
C SER A 65 -4.81 -4.08 -8.94
N PHE A 66 -4.21 -3.06 -8.36
CA PHE A 66 -4.23 -2.84 -6.91
C PHE A 66 -5.25 -1.80 -6.51
N ALA A 67 -5.89 -2.03 -5.36
CA ALA A 67 -6.72 -1.05 -4.68
C ALA A 67 -6.01 -0.56 -3.43
N PHE A 68 -6.28 0.68 -3.05
CA PHE A 68 -5.64 1.32 -1.89
C PHE A 68 -6.71 1.75 -0.90
N GLU A 69 -6.44 1.54 0.38
CA GLU A 69 -7.32 1.97 1.47
C GLU A 69 -6.53 2.73 2.53
N GLY A 70 -7.18 3.65 3.19
CA GLY A 70 -6.61 4.49 4.23
C GLY A 70 -7.21 5.87 4.21
N LYS A 71 -6.48 6.84 4.72
CA LYS A 71 -6.92 8.25 4.72
C LYS A 71 -6.66 8.90 3.37
N ILE A 72 -7.31 8.37 2.35
CA ILE A 72 -7.11 8.78 0.96
C ILE A 72 -8.09 9.89 0.62
N GLU A 73 -7.58 10.94 -0.01
CA GLU A 73 -8.38 12.05 -0.50
C GLU A 73 -8.49 11.99 -2.02
N GLY A 74 -9.72 11.81 -2.50
CA GLY A 74 -9.99 11.73 -3.93
C GLY A 74 -9.58 10.41 -4.57
N GLU A 75 -9.40 10.43 -5.87
CA GLU A 75 -9.09 9.23 -6.64
C GLU A 75 -7.60 8.95 -6.71
N VAL A 76 -7.25 7.68 -6.81
CA VAL A 76 -5.88 7.23 -7.05
C VAL A 76 -5.56 7.41 -8.52
N ASP A 77 -4.40 7.97 -8.82
CA ASP A 77 -3.92 8.15 -10.18
C ASP A 77 -3.01 6.98 -10.56
N TYR A 78 -3.53 6.06 -11.38
CA TYR A 78 -2.80 4.87 -11.80
C TYR A 78 -1.95 5.14 -13.05
N LYS A 79 -0.65 4.86 -12.93
CA LYS A 79 0.30 4.93 -14.04
C LYS A 79 0.98 3.58 -14.22
N VAL A 80 1.69 3.43 -15.32
CA VAL A 80 2.48 2.22 -15.56
C VAL A 80 3.56 2.11 -14.51
N GLY A 81 3.52 1.06 -13.70
CA GLY A 81 4.52 0.79 -12.68
C GLY A 81 4.39 1.61 -11.40
N GLU A 82 3.39 2.49 -11.28
CA GLU A 82 3.16 3.21 -10.03
C GLU A 82 1.71 3.66 -9.90
N ALA A 83 1.32 3.93 -8.66
CA ALA A 83 0.06 4.57 -8.34
C ALA A 83 0.36 5.81 -7.49
N ILE A 84 -0.29 6.93 -7.80
CA ILE A 84 -0.14 8.16 -7.03
C ILE A 84 -1.36 8.31 -6.14
N VAL A 85 -1.13 8.31 -4.83
CA VAL A 85 -2.17 8.36 -3.81
C VAL A 85 -2.01 9.64 -3.00
N TYR A 86 -3.09 10.40 -2.87
CA TYR A 86 -3.11 11.59 -2.03
C TYR A 86 -3.71 11.22 -0.68
N LEU A 87 -2.92 11.41 0.36
CA LEU A 87 -3.31 11.05 1.73
C LEU A 87 -3.48 12.29 2.58
N ARG A 88 -4.43 12.22 3.52
CA ARG A 88 -4.63 13.31 4.45
C ARG A 88 -3.39 13.54 5.30
N PRO A 89 -3.07 14.78 5.67
CA PRO A 89 -1.96 15.04 6.59
C PRO A 89 -2.16 14.28 7.90
N GLY A 90 -1.10 13.69 8.40
CA GLY A 90 -1.16 12.85 9.60
C GLY A 90 -1.52 11.41 9.34
N ALA A 91 -1.61 10.97 8.09
CA ALA A 91 -1.83 9.56 7.77
C ALA A 91 -0.71 8.70 8.35
N SER A 92 -1.07 7.58 8.97
CA SER A 92 -0.13 6.68 9.65
C SER A 92 0.15 5.39 8.87
N ASP A 93 -0.71 5.04 7.93
CA ASP A 93 -0.57 3.79 7.19
C ASP A 93 -1.32 3.85 5.85
N ILE A 94 -1.08 2.83 5.04
CA ILE A 94 -1.81 2.58 3.81
C ILE A 94 -1.98 1.07 3.63
N THR A 95 -3.15 0.65 3.18
CA THR A 95 -3.43 -0.75 2.86
C THR A 95 -3.49 -0.92 1.35
N ILE A 96 -2.76 -1.90 0.85
CA ILE A 96 -2.65 -2.24 -0.56
C ILE A 96 -3.30 -3.59 -0.76
N LYS A 97 -4.29 -3.67 -1.65
CA LYS A 97 -5.08 -4.89 -1.87
C LYS A 97 -5.04 -5.34 -3.31
N ASN A 98 -4.97 -6.66 -3.48
CA ASN A 98 -5.03 -7.28 -4.79
C ASN A 98 -5.69 -8.66 -4.65
N ALA A 99 -6.60 -9.00 -5.56
CA ALA A 99 -7.30 -10.28 -5.52
C ALA A 99 -6.35 -11.46 -5.66
N ARG A 100 -5.25 -11.31 -6.40
CA ARG A 100 -4.28 -12.37 -6.65
C ARG A 100 -3.18 -12.45 -5.59
N TYR A 101 -2.69 -11.29 -5.14
CA TYR A 101 -1.52 -11.22 -4.26
C TYR A 101 -1.86 -10.97 -2.80
N GLY A 102 -3.12 -10.74 -2.49
CA GLY A 102 -3.56 -10.53 -1.12
C GLY A 102 -3.55 -9.08 -0.68
N SER A 103 -3.61 -8.88 0.62
CA SER A 103 -3.70 -7.57 1.26
C SER A 103 -2.43 -7.33 2.09
N PHE A 104 -1.94 -6.10 2.04
CA PHE A 104 -0.74 -5.69 2.74
C PHE A 104 -0.94 -4.29 3.32
N THR A 105 -0.70 -4.12 4.62
CA THR A 105 -0.76 -2.82 5.28
C THR A 105 0.65 -2.37 5.64
N TYR A 106 1.01 -1.18 5.16
CA TYR A 106 2.30 -0.57 5.48
C TYR A 106 2.10 0.57 6.48
N GLU A 107 2.78 0.48 7.62
CA GLU A 107 2.79 1.54 8.60
C GLU A 107 3.96 2.49 8.31
N PHE A 108 3.65 3.79 8.17
CA PHE A 108 4.68 4.76 7.89
C PHE A 108 5.58 4.96 9.12
N PRO A 109 6.91 5.06 8.93
CA PRO A 109 7.81 5.33 10.05
C PRO A 109 7.51 6.64 10.76
N GLN A 110 6.94 7.60 10.02
CA GLN A 110 6.50 8.89 10.56
C GLN A 110 5.17 9.24 9.91
N LEU A 111 4.35 10.01 10.60
CA LEU A 111 3.10 10.52 10.03
C LEU A 111 3.40 11.37 8.81
N LEU A 112 2.60 11.21 7.76
CA LEU A 112 2.78 11.98 6.53
C LEU A 112 2.47 13.47 6.77
N GLN A 113 3.29 14.33 6.21
CA GLN A 113 3.17 15.77 6.39
C GLN A 113 2.51 16.42 5.18
N SER A 114 1.73 17.46 5.46
CA SER A 114 1.06 18.27 4.44
C SER A 114 2.05 18.81 3.41
N GLY A 115 1.67 18.73 2.13
CA GLY A 115 2.41 19.31 1.03
C GLY A 115 3.73 18.62 0.68
N LYS A 116 4.00 17.46 1.25
CA LYS A 116 5.20 16.69 0.94
C LYS A 116 4.92 15.57 -0.03
N ASP A 117 5.95 15.21 -0.79
CA ASP A 117 5.92 14.14 -1.78
C ASP A 117 6.77 12.97 -1.27
N TYR A 118 6.23 11.76 -1.37
CA TYR A 118 6.85 10.55 -0.82
C TYR A 118 6.88 9.44 -1.85
N GLU A 119 7.76 8.47 -1.65
CA GLU A 119 7.81 7.25 -2.46
C GLU A 119 7.90 6.01 -1.57
N LEU A 120 7.14 4.99 -1.94
CA LEU A 120 7.19 3.66 -1.35
C LEU A 120 7.32 2.64 -2.48
N VAL A 121 8.30 1.76 -2.43
CA VAL A 121 8.52 0.76 -3.48
C VAL A 121 8.10 -0.61 -2.95
N ILE A 122 7.14 -1.22 -3.63
CA ILE A 122 6.59 -2.54 -3.29
C ILE A 122 6.99 -3.52 -4.39
N ALA A 123 7.40 -4.71 -3.98
CA ALA A 123 7.70 -5.80 -4.90
C ALA A 123 6.70 -6.93 -4.71
N ILE A 124 6.44 -7.65 -5.80
CA ILE A 124 5.68 -8.89 -5.77
C ILE A 124 6.68 -10.04 -5.60
N ASP A 125 6.48 -10.85 -4.57
CA ASP A 125 7.31 -12.03 -4.37
C ASP A 125 6.82 -13.15 -5.29
N ARG A 126 7.37 -13.19 -6.49
CA ARG A 126 6.94 -14.13 -7.53
C ARG A 126 7.26 -15.57 -7.18
N ASP A 127 8.29 -15.81 -6.39
CA ASP A 127 8.63 -17.16 -5.96
C ASP A 127 7.56 -17.72 -5.02
N LYS A 128 7.05 -16.91 -4.10
CA LYS A 128 5.95 -17.30 -3.23
C LYS A 128 4.65 -17.48 -4.00
N VAL A 129 4.37 -16.62 -4.96
CA VAL A 129 3.19 -16.77 -5.82
C VAL A 129 3.27 -18.07 -6.60
N ARG A 130 4.43 -18.40 -7.15
CA ARG A 130 4.65 -19.65 -7.88
C ARG A 130 4.45 -20.86 -6.97
N THR A 131 4.98 -20.83 -5.77
CA THR A 131 4.81 -21.90 -4.79
C THR A 131 3.33 -22.12 -4.44
N LEU A 132 2.56 -21.03 -4.30
CA LEU A 132 1.14 -21.12 -4.00
C LEU A 132 0.31 -21.66 -5.18
N VAL A 133 0.73 -21.35 -6.41
CA VAL A 133 0.00 -21.74 -7.62
C VAL A 133 0.33 -23.17 -8.05
N MET A 134 1.52 -23.67 -7.72
CA MET A 134 2.00 -24.99 -8.17
C MET A 134 2.30 -25.95 -7.02
N PRO A 135 1.38 -26.15 -6.09
CA PRO A 135 1.66 -27.03 -4.94
C PRO A 135 1.60 -28.52 -5.26
N VAL A 136 1.17 -28.91 -6.41
CA VAL A 136 0.82 -30.30 -6.73
C VAL A 136 1.55 -30.80 -7.97
N VAL A 137 2.80 -30.59 -8.03
CA VAL A 137 3.56 -31.19 -9.16
C VAL A 137 4.41 -32.40 -8.77
#